data_acbe6166e0bfab660376ea92482a6d27
#
_entry.id   acbe6166e0bfab660376ea92482a6d27
#
_cell.length_a   1.000
_cell.length_b   1.000
_cell.length_c   1.000
_cell.angle_alpha   90.00
_cell.angle_beta   90.00
_cell.angle_gamma   90.00
#
_symmetry.space_group_name_H-M   'P 1'
#
loop_
_entity.id
_entity.type
_entity.pdbx_description
1 polymer ?
#
loop_
_entity_poly.entity_id
_entity_poly.type
_entity_poly.pdbx_seq_one_letter_code
_entity_poly.pdbx_strand_id
1 'polypeptide(L)'
;MFNPMVQFDVKPTDKVAVIGIGGLGHIGLQFLRAWGCEVTAFTSSDSKAAEAKELGAHHCINSRNAAEIEQAAGKFDFIISTVNVKLDWNLYLSTLKPKGRLHFVGATLEPLDLNVFSLIMAQRSVSGSPVGSPATIAKMLEFAVQHNIKPVVEMFKFEQINEALAHLESGKARYRIVLER
;
A
#
# COMPACT_ATOMS: atom_id res chain seq x y z
N MET A 1 3.41 -1.94 6.94
CA MET A 1 2.76 -2.86 5.97
C MET A 1 2.43 -4.22 6.59
N PHE A 2 3.33 -4.87 7.30
CA PHE A 2 3.10 -6.19 7.91
C PHE A 2 2.06 -6.18 9.04
N ASN A 3 2.07 -5.16 9.91
CA ASN A 3 1.14 -5.07 11.05
C ASN A 3 -0.34 -5.20 10.68
N PRO A 4 -0.89 -4.46 9.69
CA PRO A 4 -2.30 -4.62 9.32
C PRO A 4 -2.65 -6.02 8.79
N MET A 5 -1.72 -6.73 8.15
CA MET A 5 -1.96 -8.09 7.68
C MET A 5 -2.22 -9.04 8.85
N VAL A 6 -1.41 -8.93 9.92
CA VAL A 6 -1.56 -9.74 11.13
C VAL A 6 -2.74 -9.26 11.97
N GLN A 7 -2.91 -7.95 12.15
CA GLN A 7 -3.96 -7.37 13.00
C GLN A 7 -5.37 -7.70 12.49
N PHE A 8 -5.56 -7.73 11.19
CA PHE A 8 -6.87 -7.96 10.57
C PHE A 8 -7.00 -9.36 9.95
N ASP A 9 -6.07 -10.25 10.26
CA ASP A 9 -6.13 -11.67 9.87
C ASP A 9 -6.31 -11.83 8.34
N VAL A 10 -5.52 -11.06 7.56
CA VAL A 10 -5.50 -11.16 6.10
C VAL A 10 -5.11 -12.59 5.71
N LYS A 11 -5.90 -13.22 4.87
CA LYS A 11 -5.71 -14.61 4.46
C LYS A 11 -4.85 -14.71 3.19
N PRO A 12 -4.10 -15.82 3.01
CA PRO A 12 -3.37 -16.06 1.77
C PRO A 12 -4.25 -16.08 0.51
N THR A 13 -5.54 -16.35 0.65
CA THR A 13 -6.51 -16.38 -0.45
C THR A 13 -7.20 -15.05 -0.72
N ASP A 14 -6.89 -14.01 0.07
CA ASP A 14 -7.52 -12.71 -0.08
C ASP A 14 -7.01 -11.98 -1.34
N LYS A 15 -7.93 -11.24 -1.97
CA LYS A 15 -7.60 -10.26 -3.01
C LYS A 15 -7.33 -8.92 -2.34
N VAL A 16 -6.06 -8.53 -2.35
CA VAL A 16 -5.62 -7.32 -1.65
C VAL A 16 -5.13 -6.28 -2.64
N ALA A 17 -5.51 -5.03 -2.40
CA ALA A 17 -5.01 -3.92 -3.19
C ALA A 17 -4.14 -2.97 -2.35
N VAL A 18 -3.13 -2.36 -3.00
CA VAL A 18 -2.27 -1.33 -2.41
C VAL A 18 -2.43 -0.04 -3.20
N ILE A 19 -2.82 1.04 -2.52
CA ILE A 19 -2.91 2.38 -3.08
C ILE A 19 -1.62 3.14 -2.77
N GLY A 20 -0.91 3.53 -3.84
CA GLY A 20 0.35 4.26 -3.73
C GLY A 20 1.56 3.34 -3.62
N ILE A 21 2.39 3.32 -4.69
CA ILE A 21 3.61 2.53 -4.73
C ILE A 21 4.81 3.47 -4.52
N GLY A 22 5.03 3.79 -3.27
CA GLY A 22 6.15 4.59 -2.78
C GLY A 22 6.93 3.82 -1.71
N GLY A 23 7.55 4.55 -0.76
CA GLY A 23 8.39 3.96 0.29
C GLY A 23 7.72 2.90 1.18
N LEU A 24 6.39 2.93 1.35
CA LEU A 24 5.64 1.89 2.06
C LEU A 24 5.03 0.88 1.08
N GLY A 25 4.44 1.37 -0.03
CA GLY A 25 3.72 0.51 -0.96
C GLY A 25 4.60 -0.54 -1.62
N HIS A 26 5.83 -0.18 -2.05
CA HIS A 26 6.72 -1.13 -2.73
C HIS A 26 7.07 -2.35 -1.87
N ILE A 27 7.29 -2.14 -0.57
CA ILE A 27 7.57 -3.24 0.34
C ILE A 27 6.28 -3.98 0.73
N GLY A 28 5.15 -3.26 0.74
CA GLY A 28 3.82 -3.85 0.95
C GLY A 28 3.45 -4.87 -0.11
N LEU A 29 3.75 -4.60 -1.39
CA LEU A 29 3.54 -5.56 -2.47
C LEU A 29 4.33 -6.86 -2.23
N GLN A 30 5.59 -6.74 -1.82
CA GLN A 30 6.45 -7.91 -1.53
C GLN A 30 5.89 -8.74 -0.36
N PHE A 31 5.50 -8.09 0.75
CA PHE A 31 4.91 -8.79 1.89
C PHE A 31 3.63 -9.52 1.53
N LEU A 32 2.69 -8.85 0.85
CA LEU A 32 1.41 -9.43 0.46
C LEU A 32 1.58 -10.59 -0.53
N ARG A 33 2.52 -10.45 -1.48
CA ARG A 33 2.86 -11.53 -2.41
C ARG A 33 3.41 -12.76 -1.68
N ALA A 34 4.38 -12.54 -0.78
CA ALA A 34 4.97 -13.62 0.01
C ALA A 34 3.97 -14.26 0.97
N TRP A 35 2.98 -13.48 1.44
CA TRP A 35 1.88 -13.98 2.29
C TRP A 35 0.94 -14.92 1.54
N GLY A 36 0.90 -14.85 0.20
CA GLY A 36 0.07 -15.69 -0.65
C GLY A 36 -1.15 -14.99 -1.25
N CYS A 37 -1.34 -13.69 -1.00
CA CYS A 37 -2.48 -12.93 -1.52
C CYS A 37 -2.43 -12.73 -3.04
N GLU A 38 -3.61 -12.58 -3.67
CA GLU A 38 -3.71 -12.00 -5.00
C GLU A 38 -3.60 -10.48 -4.90
N VAL A 39 -2.46 -9.91 -5.34
CA VAL A 39 -2.10 -8.52 -5.10
C VAL A 39 -2.38 -7.63 -6.31
N THR A 40 -3.12 -6.54 -6.11
CA THR A 40 -3.35 -5.49 -7.11
C THR A 40 -2.69 -4.19 -6.65
N ALA A 41 -1.94 -3.53 -7.54
CA ALA A 41 -1.39 -2.20 -7.29
C ALA A 41 -2.24 -1.13 -7.98
N PHE A 42 -2.67 -0.09 -7.23
CA PHE A 42 -3.19 1.13 -7.83
C PHE A 42 -2.01 2.07 -8.10
N THR A 43 -1.72 2.32 -9.36
CA THR A 43 -0.58 3.13 -9.80
C THR A 43 -1.04 4.31 -10.64
N SER A 44 -0.22 5.37 -10.72
CA SER A 44 -0.56 6.58 -11.47
C SER A 44 0.02 6.64 -12.89
N SER A 45 0.74 5.60 -13.34
CA SER A 45 1.34 5.54 -14.68
C SER A 45 1.70 4.10 -15.08
N ASP A 46 1.78 3.85 -16.38
CA ASP A 46 2.12 2.53 -16.94
C ASP A 46 3.57 2.12 -16.62
N SER A 47 4.49 3.07 -16.55
CA SER A 47 5.88 2.79 -16.14
C SER A 47 5.95 2.24 -14.71
N LYS A 48 5.14 2.77 -13.80
CA LYS A 48 5.02 2.26 -12.43
C LYS A 48 4.30 0.92 -12.37
N ALA A 49 3.46 0.61 -13.34
CA ALA A 49 2.77 -0.68 -13.41
C ALA A 49 3.74 -1.84 -13.65
N ALA A 50 4.70 -1.68 -14.56
CA ALA A 50 5.74 -2.68 -14.81
C ALA A 50 6.57 -2.93 -13.54
N GLU A 51 7.05 -1.85 -12.91
CA GLU A 51 7.81 -1.90 -11.66
C GLU A 51 7.01 -2.53 -10.50
N ALA A 52 5.71 -2.21 -10.37
CA ALA A 52 4.86 -2.81 -9.35
C ALA A 52 4.71 -4.33 -9.53
N LYS A 53 4.68 -4.83 -10.78
CA LYS A 53 4.66 -6.28 -11.06
C LYS A 53 5.96 -6.96 -10.65
N GLU A 54 7.12 -6.34 -10.90
CA GLU A 54 8.42 -6.85 -10.44
C GLU A 54 8.49 -6.91 -8.91
N LEU A 55 7.84 -5.96 -8.24
CA LEU A 55 7.74 -5.89 -6.78
C LEU A 55 6.68 -6.82 -6.17
N GLY A 56 5.97 -7.60 -6.98
CA GLY A 56 5.05 -8.62 -6.50
C GLY A 56 3.56 -8.40 -6.78
N ALA A 57 3.16 -7.33 -7.46
CA ALA A 57 1.78 -7.16 -7.89
C ALA A 57 1.44 -8.14 -9.01
N HIS A 58 0.28 -8.79 -8.91
CA HIS A 58 -0.27 -9.63 -9.99
C HIS A 58 -0.97 -8.76 -11.03
N HIS A 59 -1.66 -7.72 -10.56
CA HIS A 59 -2.46 -6.81 -11.38
C HIS A 59 -2.13 -5.36 -11.06
N CYS A 60 -2.36 -4.49 -12.04
CA CYS A 60 -2.26 -3.04 -11.87
C CYS A 60 -3.53 -2.39 -12.39
N ILE A 61 -3.98 -1.33 -11.71
CA ILE A 61 -5.10 -0.48 -12.09
C ILE A 61 -4.59 0.95 -12.10
N ASN A 62 -4.88 1.70 -13.14
CA ASN A 62 -4.51 3.10 -13.23
C ASN A 62 -5.36 3.94 -12.28
N SER A 63 -4.74 4.45 -11.21
CA SER A 63 -5.41 5.26 -10.18
C SER A 63 -5.91 6.63 -10.69
N ARG A 64 -5.54 7.04 -11.91
CA ARG A 64 -6.03 8.26 -12.57
C ARG A 64 -7.20 8.00 -13.50
N ASN A 65 -7.56 6.75 -13.72
CA ASN A 65 -8.67 6.34 -14.58
C ASN A 65 -9.82 5.81 -13.72
N ALA A 66 -10.81 6.67 -13.46
CA ALA A 66 -11.97 6.30 -12.65
C ALA A 66 -12.71 5.09 -13.21
N ALA A 67 -12.83 4.97 -14.53
CA ALA A 67 -13.52 3.85 -15.18
C ALA A 67 -12.81 2.50 -14.93
N GLU A 68 -11.47 2.48 -14.88
CA GLU A 68 -10.73 1.26 -14.51
C GLU A 68 -10.94 0.88 -13.03
N ILE A 69 -11.03 1.89 -12.15
CA ILE A 69 -11.31 1.65 -10.73
C ILE A 69 -12.73 1.11 -10.58
N GLU A 70 -13.73 1.68 -11.27
CA GLU A 70 -15.12 1.23 -11.26
C GLU A 70 -15.26 -0.23 -11.75
N GLN A 71 -14.49 -0.64 -12.76
CA GLN A 71 -14.47 -2.03 -13.24
C GLN A 71 -13.97 -3.03 -12.19
N ALA A 72 -13.30 -2.55 -11.14
CA ALA A 72 -12.89 -3.36 -10.00
C ALA A 72 -13.93 -3.41 -8.87
N ALA A 73 -15.16 -2.95 -9.08
CA ALA A 73 -16.22 -2.95 -8.07
C ALA A 73 -16.41 -4.33 -7.43
N GLY A 74 -16.44 -4.37 -6.09
CA GLY A 74 -16.63 -5.60 -5.32
C GLY A 74 -15.51 -6.65 -5.45
N LYS A 75 -14.30 -6.25 -5.81
CA LYS A 75 -13.20 -7.18 -6.11
C LYS A 75 -12.33 -7.53 -4.90
N PHE A 76 -12.10 -6.59 -3.97
CA PHE A 76 -11.08 -6.71 -2.95
C PHE A 76 -11.63 -7.06 -1.57
N ASP A 77 -10.94 -7.94 -0.86
CA ASP A 77 -11.18 -8.26 0.54
C ASP A 77 -10.56 -7.19 1.45
N PHE A 78 -9.37 -6.68 1.07
CA PHE A 78 -8.60 -5.73 1.84
C PHE A 78 -7.91 -4.72 0.92
N ILE A 79 -7.96 -3.44 1.26
CA ILE A 79 -7.23 -2.37 0.55
C ILE A 79 -6.35 -1.64 1.57
N ILE A 80 -5.07 -1.47 1.26
CA ILE A 80 -4.13 -0.71 2.08
C ILE A 80 -3.77 0.59 1.35
N SER A 81 -4.07 1.73 1.96
CA SER A 81 -3.66 3.04 1.48
C SER A 81 -2.37 3.49 2.14
N THR A 82 -1.38 3.84 1.31
CA THR A 82 -0.08 4.35 1.73
C THR A 82 0.14 5.81 1.33
N VAL A 83 -0.86 6.43 0.69
CA VAL A 83 -0.75 7.80 0.20
C VAL A 83 -1.09 8.83 1.29
N ASN A 84 -0.59 10.04 1.09
CA ASN A 84 -0.83 11.20 1.94
C ASN A 84 -1.63 12.30 1.23
N VAL A 85 -2.29 11.96 0.12
CA VAL A 85 -3.08 12.88 -0.70
C VAL A 85 -4.57 12.54 -0.64
N LYS A 86 -5.41 13.54 -0.90
CA LYS A 86 -6.85 13.34 -1.04
C LYS A 86 -7.16 12.54 -2.31
N LEU A 87 -7.98 11.52 -2.17
CA LEU A 87 -8.53 10.74 -3.27
C LEU A 87 -10.05 10.65 -3.12
N ASP A 88 -10.75 10.21 -4.16
CA ASP A 88 -12.15 9.82 -4.05
C ASP A 88 -12.27 8.46 -3.32
N TRP A 89 -12.33 8.53 -2.00
CA TRP A 89 -12.38 7.33 -1.16
C TRP A 89 -13.64 6.50 -1.37
N ASN A 90 -14.75 7.12 -1.80
CA ASN A 90 -15.99 6.40 -2.10
C ASN A 90 -15.81 5.49 -3.32
N LEU A 91 -15.05 5.95 -4.31
CA LEU A 91 -14.70 5.14 -5.47
C LEU A 91 -13.89 3.91 -5.06
N TYR A 92 -12.87 4.07 -4.20
CA TYR A 92 -12.10 2.94 -3.67
C TYR A 92 -12.94 2.02 -2.76
N LEU A 93 -13.83 2.57 -1.93
CA LEU A 93 -14.75 1.77 -1.13
C LEU A 93 -15.67 0.90 -2.00
N SER A 94 -16.08 1.38 -3.18
CA SER A 94 -16.92 0.60 -4.09
C SER A 94 -16.22 -0.68 -4.58
N THR A 95 -14.87 -0.67 -4.63
CA THR A 95 -14.09 -1.82 -5.07
C THR A 95 -13.95 -2.93 -4.02
N LEU A 96 -14.33 -2.66 -2.77
CA LEU A 96 -14.37 -3.67 -1.71
C LEU A 96 -15.55 -4.62 -1.86
N LYS A 97 -15.32 -5.89 -1.59
CA LYS A 97 -16.37 -6.89 -1.37
C LYS A 97 -17.25 -6.52 -0.16
N PRO A 98 -18.40 -7.16 0.03
CA PRO A 98 -19.07 -7.16 1.33
C PRO A 98 -18.12 -7.61 2.44
N LYS A 99 -18.16 -6.91 3.59
CA LYS A 99 -17.26 -7.07 4.76
C LYS A 99 -15.80 -6.70 4.50
N GLY A 100 -15.45 -6.23 3.30
CA GLY A 100 -14.10 -5.78 2.97
C GLY A 100 -13.67 -4.54 3.78
N ARG A 101 -12.38 -4.28 3.80
CA ARG A 101 -11.78 -3.23 4.62
C ARG A 101 -10.86 -2.32 3.82
N LEU A 102 -11.04 -1.01 3.98
CA LEU A 102 -10.07 0.01 3.56
C LEU A 102 -9.23 0.42 4.79
N HIS A 103 -7.93 0.22 4.71
CA HIS A 103 -7.00 0.47 5.82
C HIS A 103 -5.95 1.51 5.45
N PHE A 104 -5.74 2.49 6.34
CA PHE A 104 -4.79 3.58 6.17
C PHE A 104 -3.53 3.33 7.00
N VAL A 105 -2.37 3.40 6.32
CA VAL A 105 -1.04 3.48 6.93
C VAL A 105 -0.31 4.75 6.48
N GLY A 106 -0.76 5.39 5.40
CA GLY A 106 -0.37 6.73 5.00
C GLY A 106 -1.21 7.78 5.73
N ALA A 107 -0.60 8.88 6.13
CA ALA A 107 -1.27 9.96 6.84
C ALA A 107 -1.83 10.99 5.85
N THR A 108 -3.11 10.90 5.52
CA THR A 108 -3.83 11.96 4.82
C THR A 108 -4.23 13.03 5.84
N LEU A 109 -3.80 14.28 5.64
CA LEU A 109 -4.05 15.38 6.56
C LEU A 109 -5.46 15.98 6.42
N GLU A 110 -6.12 15.73 5.30
CA GLU A 110 -7.49 16.19 5.06
C GLU A 110 -8.50 15.17 5.59
N PRO A 111 -9.69 15.63 6.04
CA PRO A 111 -10.78 14.74 6.44
C PRO A 111 -11.18 13.80 5.29
N LEU A 112 -11.54 12.56 5.64
CA LEU A 112 -12.05 11.59 4.70
C LEU A 112 -13.53 11.89 4.41
N ASP A 113 -13.85 12.14 3.15
CA ASP A 113 -15.24 12.28 2.70
C ASP A 113 -15.78 10.89 2.35
N LEU A 114 -16.54 10.29 3.28
CA LEU A 114 -17.05 8.93 3.15
C LEU A 114 -18.57 8.89 3.23
N ASN A 115 -19.19 8.24 2.24
CA ASN A 115 -20.59 7.95 2.28
C ASN A 115 -20.86 6.77 3.24
N VAL A 116 -21.41 7.08 4.42
CA VAL A 116 -21.69 6.09 5.47
C VAL A 116 -22.64 4.99 4.97
N PHE A 117 -23.57 5.31 4.08
CA PHE A 117 -24.52 4.33 3.53
C PHE A 117 -23.80 3.21 2.76
N SER A 118 -22.70 3.53 2.04
CA SER A 118 -21.89 2.53 1.35
C SER A 118 -21.17 1.57 2.28
N LEU A 119 -20.90 1.98 3.53
CA LEU A 119 -20.36 1.11 4.57
C LEU A 119 -21.44 0.19 5.12
N ILE A 120 -22.61 0.76 5.47
CA ILE A 120 -23.73 0.02 6.08
C ILE A 120 -24.21 -1.09 5.16
N MET A 121 -24.52 -0.77 3.90
CA MET A 121 -25.16 -1.70 2.96
C MET A 121 -24.31 -2.94 2.64
N ALA A 122 -23.00 -2.81 2.67
CA ALA A 122 -22.09 -3.91 2.38
C ALA A 122 -21.27 -4.36 3.62
N GLN A 123 -21.60 -3.87 4.82
CA GLN A 123 -20.84 -4.15 6.06
C GLN A 123 -19.33 -3.86 5.91
N ARG A 124 -18.98 -2.87 5.11
CA ARG A 124 -17.58 -2.48 4.89
C ARG A 124 -17.02 -1.73 6.09
N SER A 125 -15.72 -1.74 6.24
CA SER A 125 -15.06 -1.02 7.33
C SER A 125 -13.90 -0.15 6.83
N VAL A 126 -13.65 0.92 7.57
CA VAL A 126 -12.50 1.80 7.40
C VAL A 126 -11.70 1.80 8.69
N SER A 127 -10.39 1.74 8.59
CA SER A 127 -9.51 1.65 9.76
C SER A 127 -8.13 2.23 9.45
N GLY A 128 -7.33 2.41 10.47
CA GLY A 128 -5.93 2.81 10.36
C GLY A 128 -5.09 2.16 11.44
N SER A 129 -3.79 2.07 11.22
CA SER A 129 -2.85 1.64 12.25
C SER A 129 -1.49 2.32 12.09
N PRO A 130 -0.79 2.58 13.20
CA PRO A 130 0.61 2.99 13.20
C PRO A 130 1.52 1.79 12.91
N VAL A 131 2.80 1.94 13.21
CA VAL A 131 3.75 0.82 13.23
C VAL A 131 3.32 -0.26 14.22
N GLY A 132 3.75 -1.50 13.99
CA GLY A 132 3.46 -2.61 14.89
C GLY A 132 4.22 -2.52 16.23
N SER A 133 3.81 -3.35 17.19
CA SER A 133 4.56 -3.54 18.44
C SER A 133 5.96 -4.09 18.18
N PRO A 134 6.92 -3.96 19.12
CA PRO A 134 8.23 -4.60 18.99
C PRO A 134 8.16 -6.09 18.66
N ALA A 135 7.22 -6.82 19.27
CA ALA A 135 7.01 -8.24 18.99
C ALA A 135 6.52 -8.47 17.53
N THR A 136 5.62 -7.61 17.02
CA THR A 136 5.16 -7.68 15.62
C THR A 136 6.30 -7.34 14.67
N ILE A 137 7.16 -6.39 15.04
CA ILE A 137 8.33 -6.00 14.23
C ILE A 137 9.33 -7.17 14.16
N ALA A 138 9.61 -7.85 15.28
CA ALA A 138 10.48 -9.03 15.29
C ALA A 138 9.97 -10.10 14.32
N LYS A 139 8.68 -10.45 14.39
CA LYS A 139 8.03 -11.40 13.46
C LYS A 139 8.09 -10.92 12.01
N MET A 140 7.93 -9.62 11.77
CA MET A 140 8.07 -9.04 10.43
C MET A 140 9.49 -9.26 9.88
N LEU A 141 10.51 -9.04 10.70
CA LEU A 141 11.90 -9.23 10.30
C LEU A 141 12.21 -10.71 10.00
N GLU A 142 11.74 -11.62 10.84
CA GLU A 142 11.83 -13.07 10.60
C GLU A 142 11.18 -13.45 9.26
N PHE A 143 9.97 -12.98 9.02
CA PHE A 143 9.25 -13.20 7.77
C PHE A 143 9.99 -12.61 6.57
N ALA A 144 10.53 -11.40 6.70
CA ALA A 144 11.29 -10.74 5.64
C ALA A 144 12.55 -11.52 5.27
N VAL A 145 13.27 -12.04 6.26
CA VAL A 145 14.45 -12.91 6.03
C VAL A 145 14.04 -14.20 5.33
N GLN A 146 13.01 -14.86 5.83
CA GLN A 146 12.52 -16.14 5.30
C GLN A 146 12.09 -16.03 3.82
N HIS A 147 11.50 -14.90 3.43
CA HIS A 147 10.99 -14.66 2.09
C HIS A 147 11.88 -13.74 1.23
N ASN A 148 13.09 -13.42 1.69
CA ASN A 148 14.05 -12.54 1.01
C ASN A 148 13.45 -11.17 0.62
N ILE A 149 12.59 -10.60 1.48
CA ILE A 149 11.96 -9.29 1.27
C ILE A 149 12.95 -8.20 1.69
N LYS A 150 13.25 -7.30 0.77
CA LYS A 150 14.17 -6.17 0.99
C LYS A 150 13.57 -4.88 0.45
N PRO A 151 13.78 -3.75 1.14
CA PRO A 151 13.45 -2.46 0.56
C PRO A 151 14.38 -2.16 -0.61
N VAL A 152 13.85 -1.53 -1.64
CA VAL A 152 14.66 -0.89 -2.68
C VAL A 152 15.17 0.42 -2.12
N VAL A 153 16.48 0.62 -2.11
CA VAL A 153 17.13 1.78 -1.49
C VAL A 153 18.04 2.51 -2.47
N GLU A 154 18.11 3.82 -2.32
CA GLU A 154 19.08 4.70 -2.96
C GLU A 154 20.03 5.23 -1.87
N MET A 155 21.33 4.99 -2.03
CA MET A 155 22.36 5.35 -1.05
C MET A 155 22.87 6.76 -1.34
N PHE A 156 22.95 7.59 -0.31
CA PHE A 156 23.58 8.90 -0.34
C PHE A 156 24.62 8.99 0.80
N LYS A 157 25.71 9.73 0.58
CA LYS A 157 26.62 10.05 1.67
C LYS A 157 25.92 11.01 2.65
N PHE A 158 26.31 10.95 3.92
CA PHE A 158 25.68 11.80 4.94
C PHE A 158 25.84 13.30 4.63
N GLU A 159 26.97 13.70 4.01
CA GLU A 159 27.21 15.08 3.58
C GLU A 159 26.25 15.56 2.48
N GLN A 160 25.62 14.63 1.76
CA GLN A 160 24.65 14.89 0.70
C GLN A 160 23.20 14.94 1.19
N ILE A 161 22.97 15.14 2.48
CA ILE A 161 21.61 15.09 3.08
C ILE A 161 20.63 16.04 2.41
N ASN A 162 21.06 17.24 2.03
CA ASN A 162 20.18 18.22 1.36
C ASN A 162 19.79 17.77 -0.05
N GLU A 163 20.73 17.16 -0.79
CA GLU A 163 20.46 16.58 -2.12
C GLU A 163 19.49 15.39 -2.00
N ALA A 164 19.72 14.55 -1.01
CA ALA A 164 18.86 13.40 -0.72
C ALA A 164 17.43 13.82 -0.38
N LEU A 165 17.24 14.87 0.43
CA LEU A 165 15.94 15.42 0.77
C LEU A 165 15.25 16.03 -0.45
N ALA A 166 15.96 16.83 -1.25
CA ALA A 166 15.42 17.41 -2.49
C ALA A 166 15.01 16.30 -3.48
N HIS A 167 15.80 15.23 -3.60
CA HIS A 167 15.47 14.07 -4.42
C HIS A 167 14.20 13.38 -3.93
N LEU A 168 14.05 13.18 -2.61
CA LEU A 168 12.84 12.62 -2.01
C LEU A 168 11.60 13.47 -2.29
N GLU A 169 11.70 14.79 -2.08
CA GLU A 169 10.61 15.75 -2.32
C GLU A 169 10.19 15.81 -3.79
N SER A 170 11.12 15.58 -4.72
CA SER A 170 10.82 15.52 -6.15
C SER A 170 9.92 14.34 -6.55
N GLY A 171 9.69 13.37 -5.66
CA GLY A 171 8.91 12.15 -5.90
C GLY A 171 9.56 11.15 -6.86
N LYS A 172 10.86 11.33 -7.18
CA LYS A 172 11.62 10.46 -8.09
C LYS A 172 12.31 9.31 -7.38
N ALA A 173 12.45 9.38 -6.05
CA ALA A 173 13.14 8.35 -5.26
C ALA A 173 12.53 6.94 -5.46
N ARG A 174 13.40 5.93 -5.57
CA ARG A 174 13.04 4.51 -5.76
C ARG A 174 13.73 3.63 -4.73
N TYR A 175 13.17 3.42 -3.54
CA TYR A 175 11.96 4.04 -2.94
C TYR A 175 12.32 4.67 -1.60
N ARG A 176 13.38 4.17 -0.99
CA ARG A 176 13.86 4.63 0.32
C ARG A 176 15.25 5.20 0.16
N ILE A 177 15.42 6.41 0.67
CA ILE A 177 16.74 7.02 0.74
C ILE A 177 17.41 6.57 2.04
N VAL A 178 18.65 6.14 1.92
CA VAL A 178 19.51 5.75 3.06
C VAL A 178 20.75 6.64 3.04
N LEU A 179 21.05 7.26 4.16
CA LEU A 179 22.27 8.03 4.36
C LEU A 179 23.29 7.12 5.04
N GLU A 180 24.49 7.02 4.45
CA GLU A 180 25.62 6.31 5.03
C GLU A 180 26.72 7.28 5.47
N ARG A 181 27.44 6.91 6.53
CA ARG A 181 28.61 7.63 7.04
C ARG A 181 29.88 7.14 6.40
#